data_bd4450fa1e5688ddc6b5040145515446
#
_entry.id   bd4450fa1e5688ddc6b5040145515446
#
_cell.length_a   1.000
_cell.length_b   1.000
_cell.length_c   1.000
_cell.angle_alpha   90.00
_cell.angle_beta   90.00
_cell.angle_gamma   90.00
#
_symmetry.space_group_name_H-M   'P 1'
#
loop_
_entity.id
_entity.type
_entity.pdbx_description
1 polymer ?
#
loop_
_entity_poly.entity_id
_entity_poly.type
_entity_poly.pdbx_seq_one_letter_code
_entity_poly.pdbx_strand_id
1 'polypeptide(L)'
;SCVADLHMEKGKLKKITVKKERVRGKVLAVTDESIELEGYGCVPIDDNFHVYKTYGDFQVLGNGNILVGYDLQEFVAADGKLCAAVLEQPFDAETIRVLIMDNGFKQIFHDTIELTANCDGELIYEKENGENQESSFKKGDTFSYEASDKKLENGRMILKPEDSEGITVTSLERGQGQPTYSGSIEVKAEEGGLVLINELYLED
;
A
#
# COMPACT_ATOMS: atom_id res chain seq x y z
N SER A 1 -0.37 -15.64 -20.68
CA SER A 1 -1.56 -16.36 -20.17
C SER A 1 -2.80 -15.96 -20.96
N CYS A 2 -3.80 -16.86 -21.07
CA CYS A 2 -5.05 -16.65 -21.81
C CYS A 2 -6.22 -17.06 -20.91
N VAL A 3 -7.22 -16.19 -20.77
CA VAL A 3 -8.49 -16.49 -20.10
C VAL A 3 -9.56 -16.64 -21.19
N ALA A 4 -10.32 -17.72 -21.12
CA ALA A 4 -11.35 -18.00 -22.10
C ALA A 4 -12.55 -18.73 -21.48
N ASP A 5 -13.74 -18.43 -21.98
CA ASP A 5 -14.94 -19.20 -21.68
C ASP A 5 -15.04 -20.39 -22.62
N LEU A 6 -15.30 -21.55 -22.06
CA LEU A 6 -15.54 -22.77 -22.78
C LEU A 6 -17.04 -23.11 -22.76
N HIS A 7 -17.68 -22.98 -23.89
CA HIS A 7 -19.09 -23.39 -24.01
C HIS A 7 -19.21 -24.86 -24.38
N MET A 8 -19.77 -25.63 -23.44
CA MET A 8 -19.96 -27.08 -23.60
C MET A 8 -21.45 -27.42 -23.84
N GLU A 9 -21.70 -28.29 -24.78
CA GLU A 9 -23.04 -28.83 -25.05
C GLU A 9 -22.97 -30.36 -25.10
N LYS A 10 -23.74 -31.04 -24.27
CA LYS A 10 -23.75 -32.51 -24.16
C LYS A 10 -22.36 -33.13 -24.07
N GLY A 11 -21.48 -32.51 -23.26
CA GLY A 11 -20.10 -32.96 -23.03
C GLY A 11 -19.13 -32.68 -24.19
N LYS A 12 -19.53 -31.92 -25.21
CA LYS A 12 -18.65 -31.54 -26.33
C LYS A 12 -18.42 -30.04 -26.37
N LEU A 13 -17.18 -29.67 -26.57
CA LEU A 13 -16.79 -28.24 -26.72
C LEU A 13 -17.43 -27.70 -28.03
N LYS A 14 -18.19 -26.61 -27.90
CA LYS A 14 -18.88 -25.95 -29.02
C LYS A 14 -18.25 -24.63 -29.41
N LYS A 15 -17.79 -23.87 -28.40
CA LYS A 15 -17.26 -22.55 -28.64
C LYS A 15 -16.20 -22.24 -27.58
N ILE A 16 -15.16 -21.55 -28.00
CA ILE A 16 -14.15 -20.92 -27.14
C ILE A 16 -14.23 -19.42 -27.36
N THR A 17 -14.42 -18.64 -26.30
CA THR A 17 -14.42 -17.18 -26.36
C THR A 17 -13.25 -16.67 -25.56
N VAL A 18 -12.21 -16.17 -26.24
CA VAL A 18 -11.02 -15.63 -25.58
C VAL A 18 -11.29 -14.21 -25.12
N LYS A 19 -11.05 -13.93 -23.83
CA LYS A 19 -11.12 -12.60 -23.23
C LYS A 19 -9.76 -11.90 -23.40
N LYS A 20 -9.74 -10.77 -24.09
CA LYS A 20 -8.50 -10.12 -24.53
C LYS A 20 -8.19 -8.82 -23.79
N GLU A 21 -9.20 -8.18 -23.24
CA GLU A 21 -9.00 -6.93 -22.51
C GLU A 21 -8.21 -7.16 -21.25
N ARG A 22 -7.19 -6.35 -21.02
CA ARG A 22 -6.32 -6.41 -19.85
C ARG A 22 -6.35 -5.07 -19.14
N VAL A 23 -6.49 -5.15 -17.81
CA VAL A 23 -6.48 -4.01 -16.92
C VAL A 23 -5.37 -4.22 -15.90
N ARG A 24 -4.52 -3.24 -15.75
CA ARG A 24 -3.50 -3.18 -14.71
C ARG A 24 -3.66 -1.87 -13.96
N GLY A 25 -3.52 -1.91 -12.66
CA GLY A 25 -3.59 -0.76 -11.79
C GLY A 25 -3.47 -1.20 -10.34
N LYS A 26 -3.05 -0.27 -9.50
CA LYS A 26 -2.99 -0.51 -8.07
C LYS A 26 -4.39 -0.81 -7.55
N VAL A 27 -4.54 -1.89 -6.81
CA VAL A 27 -5.81 -2.24 -6.17
C VAL A 27 -6.00 -1.36 -4.94
N LEU A 28 -7.07 -0.59 -4.89
CA LEU A 28 -7.39 0.29 -3.77
C LEU A 28 -8.36 -0.37 -2.79
N ALA A 29 -9.33 -1.15 -3.30
CA ALA A 29 -10.26 -1.91 -2.47
C ALA A 29 -10.77 -3.14 -3.22
N VAL A 30 -11.17 -4.18 -2.46
CA VAL A 30 -11.79 -5.41 -2.96
C VAL A 30 -13.06 -5.66 -2.17
N THR A 31 -14.15 -5.89 -2.89
CA THR A 31 -15.44 -6.33 -2.33
C THR A 31 -15.91 -7.61 -3.03
N ASP A 32 -17.00 -8.17 -2.60
CA ASP A 32 -17.60 -9.35 -3.28
C ASP A 32 -18.20 -9.01 -4.66
N GLU A 33 -18.45 -7.73 -4.95
CA GLU A 33 -19.12 -7.29 -6.17
C GLU A 33 -18.23 -6.47 -7.11
N SER A 34 -17.12 -5.90 -6.60
CA SER A 34 -16.28 -4.97 -7.35
C SER A 34 -14.86 -4.88 -6.81
N ILE A 35 -13.96 -4.42 -7.68
CA ILE A 35 -12.58 -4.07 -7.33
C ILE A 35 -12.34 -2.63 -7.73
N GLU A 36 -11.86 -1.81 -6.79
CA GLU A 36 -11.45 -0.45 -7.06
C GLU A 36 -9.98 -0.45 -7.51
N LEU A 37 -9.74 0.10 -8.69
CA LEU A 37 -8.44 0.18 -9.32
C LEU A 37 -8.04 1.64 -9.56
N GLU A 38 -6.81 1.98 -9.22
CA GLU A 38 -6.24 3.29 -9.49
C GLU A 38 -6.31 3.60 -10.99
N GLY A 39 -6.85 4.77 -11.33
CA GLY A 39 -7.07 5.20 -12.72
C GLY A 39 -8.30 4.62 -13.42
N TYR A 40 -8.96 3.61 -12.85
CA TYR A 40 -10.17 3.00 -13.42
C TYR A 40 -11.40 3.18 -12.53
N GLY A 41 -11.22 3.50 -11.23
CA GLY A 41 -12.29 3.54 -10.25
C GLY A 41 -12.83 2.16 -9.90
N CYS A 42 -14.08 2.11 -9.46
CA CYS A 42 -14.74 0.88 -9.04
C CYS A 42 -15.24 0.08 -10.24
N VAL A 43 -14.62 -1.07 -10.52
CA VAL A 43 -14.96 -1.95 -11.66
C VAL A 43 -15.71 -3.18 -11.14
N PRO A 44 -16.93 -3.48 -11.61
CA PRO A 44 -17.68 -4.64 -11.16
C PRO A 44 -16.99 -5.96 -11.59
N ILE A 45 -17.15 -7.00 -10.78
CA ILE A 45 -16.69 -8.35 -11.10
C ILE A 45 -17.82 -9.17 -11.77
N ASP A 46 -17.43 -10.14 -12.58
CA ASP A 46 -18.35 -11.10 -13.20
C ASP A 46 -18.74 -12.17 -12.18
N ASP A 47 -19.93 -12.77 -12.31
CA ASP A 47 -20.42 -13.83 -11.42
C ASP A 47 -19.49 -15.08 -11.41
N ASN A 48 -18.73 -15.28 -12.48
CA ASN A 48 -17.74 -16.35 -12.63
C ASN A 48 -16.30 -15.81 -12.47
N PHE A 49 -16.11 -14.76 -11.70
CA PHE A 49 -14.78 -14.22 -11.45
C PHE A 49 -13.91 -15.22 -10.67
N HIS A 50 -12.68 -15.40 -11.14
CA HIS A 50 -11.69 -16.27 -10.50
C HIS A 50 -10.34 -15.60 -10.41
N VAL A 51 -9.60 -15.91 -9.35
CA VAL A 51 -8.20 -15.52 -9.17
C VAL A 51 -7.32 -16.72 -9.53
N TYR A 52 -6.46 -16.55 -10.52
CA TYR A 52 -5.55 -17.60 -11.00
C TYR A 52 -4.12 -17.29 -10.55
N LYS A 53 -3.55 -18.17 -9.76
CA LYS A 53 -2.11 -18.19 -9.46
C LYS A 53 -1.41 -18.98 -10.56
N THR A 54 -0.44 -18.35 -11.26
CA THR A 54 0.25 -18.94 -12.42
C THR A 54 1.75 -19.17 -12.18
N TYR A 55 2.27 -18.79 -11.02
CA TYR A 55 3.63 -19.10 -10.60
C TYR A 55 3.65 -20.31 -9.66
N GLY A 56 4.74 -21.12 -9.70
CA GLY A 56 4.77 -22.39 -9.01
C GLY A 56 3.64 -23.32 -9.50
N ASP A 57 2.96 -23.97 -8.57
CA ASP A 57 1.80 -24.80 -8.91
C ASP A 57 0.59 -23.92 -9.26
N PHE A 58 -0.06 -24.22 -10.38
CA PHE A 58 -1.27 -23.53 -10.79
C PHE A 58 -2.41 -23.76 -9.78
N GLN A 59 -3.05 -22.68 -9.34
CA GLN A 59 -4.15 -22.72 -8.38
C GLN A 59 -5.26 -21.75 -8.79
N VAL A 60 -6.50 -22.12 -8.45
CA VAL A 60 -7.67 -21.24 -8.49
C VAL A 60 -7.95 -20.79 -7.06
N LEU A 61 -7.91 -19.49 -6.83
CA LEU A 61 -8.00 -18.85 -5.53
C LEU A 61 -9.26 -17.99 -5.43
N GLY A 62 -9.59 -17.54 -4.24
CA GLY A 62 -10.69 -16.60 -4.01
C GLY A 62 -10.23 -15.14 -4.00
N ASN A 63 -11.19 -14.20 -3.93
CA ASN A 63 -10.96 -12.75 -3.96
C ASN A 63 -10.05 -12.25 -2.83
N GLY A 64 -10.04 -12.91 -1.67
CA GLY A 64 -9.16 -12.59 -0.55
C GLY A 64 -7.66 -12.76 -0.82
N ASN A 65 -7.29 -13.31 -1.97
CA ASN A 65 -5.89 -13.42 -2.42
C ASN A 65 -5.47 -12.26 -3.34
N ILE A 66 -6.36 -11.32 -3.63
CA ILE A 66 -6.03 -10.09 -4.35
C ILE A 66 -5.34 -9.16 -3.38
N LEU A 67 -4.15 -8.69 -3.76
CA LEU A 67 -3.32 -7.84 -2.92
C LEU A 67 -3.75 -6.38 -3.05
N VAL A 68 -4.36 -5.83 -2.00
CA VAL A 68 -4.73 -4.41 -1.90
C VAL A 68 -3.48 -3.58 -1.63
N GLY A 69 -3.37 -2.43 -2.29
CA GLY A 69 -2.22 -1.54 -2.20
C GLY A 69 -1.13 -1.79 -3.24
N TYR A 70 -1.29 -2.79 -4.11
CA TYR A 70 -0.28 -3.22 -5.09
C TYR A 70 -0.86 -3.34 -6.50
N ASP A 71 0.00 -3.27 -7.52
CA ASP A 71 -0.28 -3.48 -8.94
C ASP A 71 0.32 -4.78 -9.49
N LEU A 72 0.47 -5.80 -8.62
CA LEU A 72 1.15 -7.07 -8.90
C LEU A 72 0.27 -8.09 -9.65
N GLN A 73 -0.99 -7.79 -9.85
CA GLN A 73 -1.94 -8.65 -10.55
C GLN A 73 -2.43 -8.03 -11.85
N GLU A 74 -2.59 -8.87 -12.87
CA GLU A 74 -3.25 -8.52 -14.12
C GLU A 74 -4.74 -8.92 -14.05
N PHE A 75 -5.61 -8.00 -14.40
CA PHE A 75 -7.04 -8.29 -14.51
C PHE A 75 -7.42 -8.51 -15.98
N VAL A 76 -8.31 -9.48 -16.19
CA VAL A 76 -8.91 -9.75 -17.48
C VAL A 76 -10.34 -9.24 -17.46
N ALA A 77 -10.69 -8.38 -18.41
CA ALA A 77 -12.00 -7.78 -18.51
C ALA A 77 -12.75 -8.20 -19.77
N ALA A 78 -14.06 -8.14 -19.70
CA ALA A 78 -14.97 -8.23 -20.84
C ALA A 78 -16.31 -7.58 -20.47
N ASP A 79 -16.93 -6.90 -21.42
CA ASP A 79 -18.24 -6.27 -21.27
C ASP A 79 -18.35 -5.33 -20.05
N GLY A 80 -17.24 -4.63 -19.73
CA GLY A 80 -17.17 -3.68 -18.62
C GLY A 80 -17.07 -4.31 -17.23
N LYS A 81 -16.81 -5.62 -17.13
CA LYS A 81 -16.62 -6.35 -15.87
C LYS A 81 -15.26 -7.04 -15.84
N LEU A 82 -14.69 -7.20 -14.64
CA LEU A 82 -13.52 -8.04 -14.42
C LEU A 82 -13.95 -9.50 -14.39
N CYS A 83 -13.34 -10.31 -15.23
CA CYS A 83 -13.67 -11.73 -15.37
C CYS A 83 -12.67 -12.64 -14.65
N ALA A 84 -11.45 -12.18 -14.46
CA ALA A 84 -10.41 -12.90 -13.75
C ALA A 84 -9.32 -11.94 -13.24
N ALA A 85 -8.63 -12.34 -12.17
CA ALA A 85 -7.32 -11.82 -11.79
C ALA A 85 -6.27 -12.91 -12.02
N VAL A 86 -5.09 -12.52 -12.47
CA VAL A 86 -3.95 -13.40 -12.71
C VAL A 86 -2.78 -12.93 -11.84
N LEU A 87 -2.36 -13.78 -10.91
CA LEU A 87 -1.16 -13.58 -10.08
C LEU A 87 0.01 -14.25 -10.81
N GLU A 88 0.91 -13.44 -11.37
CA GLU A 88 2.00 -13.94 -12.22
C GLU A 88 3.32 -14.16 -11.45
N GLN A 89 3.42 -13.59 -10.24
CA GLN A 89 4.61 -13.69 -9.39
C GLN A 89 4.20 -13.76 -7.92
N PRO A 90 5.03 -14.36 -7.04
CA PRO A 90 4.80 -14.31 -5.61
C PRO A 90 4.83 -12.86 -5.12
N PHE A 91 4.05 -12.59 -4.09
CA PHE A 91 4.21 -11.38 -3.30
C PHE A 91 5.30 -11.65 -2.26
N ASP A 92 6.40 -10.93 -2.41
CA ASP A 92 7.50 -10.93 -1.45
C ASP A 92 7.47 -9.55 -0.79
N ALA A 93 6.88 -9.50 0.40
CA ALA A 93 6.84 -8.28 1.18
C ALA A 93 8.16 -8.19 1.95
N GLU A 94 9.03 -7.28 1.57
CA GLU A 94 10.26 -6.99 2.31
C GLU A 94 9.96 -6.12 3.54
N THR A 95 8.95 -5.27 3.44
CA THR A 95 8.59 -4.33 4.51
C THR A 95 7.11 -4.42 4.88
N ILE A 96 6.79 -4.00 6.10
CA ILE A 96 5.43 -3.72 6.56
C ILE A 96 5.29 -2.24 6.87
N ARG A 97 4.17 -1.64 6.45
CA ARG A 97 3.84 -0.24 6.75
C ARG A 97 2.69 -0.19 7.75
N VAL A 98 2.95 0.42 8.89
CA VAL A 98 2.01 0.53 10.00
C VAL A 98 1.58 1.98 10.17
N LEU A 99 0.29 2.22 10.02
CA LEU A 99 -0.31 3.53 10.29
C LEU A 99 -0.40 3.76 11.79
N ILE A 100 0.20 4.86 12.26
CA ILE A 100 0.24 5.20 13.69
C ILE A 100 -0.93 6.12 14.01
N MET A 101 -1.83 5.67 14.88
CA MET A 101 -3.01 6.41 15.29
C MET A 101 -2.70 7.43 16.39
N ASP A 102 -3.64 8.35 16.63
CA ASP A 102 -3.62 9.33 17.71
C ASP A 102 -3.55 8.69 19.12
N ASN A 103 -3.42 9.52 20.16
CA ASN A 103 -3.37 9.05 21.55
C ASN A 103 -4.61 8.26 22.00
N GLY A 104 -5.75 8.55 21.38
CA GLY A 104 -7.03 7.90 21.70
C GLY A 104 -7.29 6.61 20.93
N PHE A 105 -6.46 6.25 19.96
CA PHE A 105 -6.71 5.17 18.97
C PHE A 105 -8.05 5.31 18.25
N LYS A 106 -8.46 6.56 17.99
CA LYS A 106 -9.75 6.88 17.37
C LYS A 106 -9.60 7.49 15.99
N GLN A 107 -8.47 8.17 15.73
CA GLN A 107 -8.19 8.89 14.50
C GLN A 107 -6.83 8.48 13.96
N ILE A 108 -6.73 8.50 12.64
CA ILE A 108 -5.48 8.27 11.91
C ILE A 108 -4.73 9.59 11.65
N PHE A 109 -5.41 10.71 11.88
CA PHE A 109 -4.87 12.04 11.64
C PHE A 109 -4.34 12.67 12.93
N HIS A 110 -3.25 13.42 12.78
CA HIS A 110 -2.61 14.18 13.85
C HIS A 110 -2.64 15.68 13.48
N ASP A 111 -2.86 16.55 14.45
CA ASP A 111 -2.76 18.01 14.26
C ASP A 111 -1.30 18.44 14.14
N THR A 112 -0.44 17.84 14.97
CA THR A 112 1.01 18.08 15.02
C THR A 112 1.73 16.75 15.25
N ILE A 113 2.86 16.57 14.59
CA ILE A 113 3.76 15.43 14.79
C ILE A 113 5.11 15.98 15.26
N GLU A 114 5.55 15.56 16.44
CA GLU A 114 6.86 15.87 16.99
C GLU A 114 7.68 14.59 17.13
N LEU A 115 8.92 14.62 16.64
CA LEU A 115 9.81 13.48 16.57
C LEU A 115 11.17 13.83 17.18
N THR A 116 11.83 12.87 17.82
CA THR A 116 13.21 12.97 18.28
C THR A 116 14.00 11.78 17.78
N ALA A 117 15.14 12.03 17.14
CA ALA A 117 16.06 11.02 16.65
C ALA A 117 16.87 10.43 17.82
N ASN A 118 16.88 9.10 17.96
CA ASN A 118 17.68 8.41 18.99
C ASN A 118 19.05 7.95 18.45
N CYS A 119 19.25 7.99 17.14
CA CYS A 119 20.51 7.73 16.43
C CYS A 119 20.68 8.70 15.26
N ASP A 120 21.79 8.60 14.56
CA ASP A 120 22.03 9.31 13.30
C ASP A 120 21.15 8.71 12.19
N GLY A 121 20.95 9.42 11.09
CA GLY A 121 20.18 8.93 9.98
C GLY A 121 20.03 9.91 8.81
N GLU A 122 19.15 9.53 7.87
CA GLU A 122 18.83 10.28 6.66
C GLU A 122 17.41 10.84 6.73
N LEU A 123 17.27 12.11 6.35
CA LEU A 123 16.00 12.80 6.16
C LEU A 123 15.78 12.99 4.66
N ILE A 124 14.73 12.38 4.13
CA ILE A 124 14.37 12.44 2.72
C ILE A 124 13.07 13.22 2.58
N TYR A 125 13.10 14.26 1.77
CA TYR A 125 11.89 14.88 1.27
C TYR A 125 11.61 14.35 -0.13
N GLU A 126 10.54 13.57 -0.27
CA GLU A 126 10.09 13.00 -1.53
C GLU A 126 8.88 13.79 -2.04
N LYS A 127 9.01 14.38 -3.23
CA LYS A 127 7.92 15.10 -3.89
C LYS A 127 7.05 14.14 -4.70
N GLU A 128 5.80 14.51 -4.93
CA GLU A 128 4.87 13.72 -5.78
C GLU A 128 5.37 13.51 -7.22
N ASN A 129 6.22 14.39 -7.73
CA ASN A 129 6.82 14.25 -9.06
C ASN A 129 8.02 13.28 -9.09
N GLY A 130 8.37 12.65 -7.96
CA GLY A 130 9.47 11.70 -7.83
C GLY A 130 10.85 12.33 -7.60
N GLU A 131 10.94 13.67 -7.43
CA GLU A 131 12.19 14.31 -7.03
C GLU A 131 12.43 14.15 -5.53
N ASN A 132 13.63 13.74 -5.14
CA ASN A 132 14.04 13.59 -3.76
C ASN A 132 15.07 14.64 -3.38
N GLN A 133 14.95 15.14 -2.15
CA GLN A 133 15.97 15.96 -1.49
C GLN A 133 16.41 15.23 -0.22
N GLU A 134 17.69 14.94 -0.12
CA GLU A 134 18.26 14.17 0.98
C GLU A 134 19.15 15.07 1.84
N SER A 135 19.09 14.84 3.15
CA SER A 135 19.96 15.46 4.16
C SER A 135 20.16 14.46 5.30
N SER A 136 21.21 14.66 6.10
CA SER A 136 21.42 13.82 7.29
C SER A 136 20.88 14.51 8.53
N PHE A 137 20.52 13.71 9.53
CA PHE A 137 20.24 14.17 10.90
C PHE A 137 21.14 13.45 11.90
N LYS A 138 21.25 14.00 13.10
CA LYS A 138 22.06 13.48 14.19
C LYS A 138 21.20 13.04 15.37
N LYS A 139 21.72 12.13 16.17
CA LYS A 139 21.14 11.79 17.47
C LYS A 139 20.82 13.02 18.28
N GLY A 140 19.59 13.12 18.75
CA GLY A 140 19.05 14.24 19.51
C GLY A 140 18.40 15.34 18.68
N ASP A 141 18.48 15.28 17.35
CA ASP A 141 17.75 16.20 16.50
C ASP A 141 16.24 16.02 16.67
N THR A 142 15.52 17.11 16.64
CA THR A 142 14.08 17.16 16.78
C THR A 142 13.41 17.70 15.52
N PHE A 143 12.25 17.15 15.18
CA PHE A 143 11.46 17.54 14.04
C PHE A 143 10.04 17.83 14.49
N SER A 144 9.45 18.90 13.95
CA SER A 144 8.05 19.24 14.20
C SER A 144 7.37 19.53 12.87
N TYR A 145 6.19 18.95 12.67
CA TYR A 145 5.40 19.08 11.46
C TYR A 145 3.96 19.45 11.81
N GLU A 146 3.41 20.35 11.01
CA GLU A 146 1.99 20.72 11.02
C GLU A 146 1.38 20.49 9.64
N ALA A 147 0.08 20.28 9.56
CA ALA A 147 -0.62 20.03 8.27
C ALA A 147 -0.49 21.19 7.27
N SER A 148 -0.20 22.42 7.79
CA SER A 148 0.01 23.63 7.00
C SER A 148 1.44 23.78 6.46
N ASP A 149 2.36 22.86 6.79
CA ASP A 149 3.74 22.94 6.35
C ASP A 149 3.86 22.79 4.83
N LYS A 150 4.38 23.85 4.19
CA LYS A 150 4.58 23.88 2.74
C LYS A 150 5.44 22.75 2.21
N LYS A 151 6.32 22.21 3.03
CA LYS A 151 7.16 21.04 2.66
C LYS A 151 6.34 19.77 2.48
N LEU A 152 5.15 19.69 3.08
CA LEU A 152 4.27 18.53 3.00
C LEU A 152 3.13 18.72 1.98
N GLU A 153 2.98 19.93 1.39
CA GLU A 153 1.89 20.26 0.48
C GLU A 153 1.88 19.40 -0.80
N ASN A 154 3.09 19.01 -1.30
CA ASN A 154 3.23 18.22 -2.52
C ASN A 154 4.27 17.11 -2.34
N GLY A 155 4.27 16.46 -1.19
CA GLY A 155 5.25 15.43 -0.91
C GLY A 155 5.14 14.85 0.50
N ARG A 156 6.17 14.13 0.90
CA ARG A 156 6.28 13.50 2.21
C ARG A 156 7.69 13.59 2.76
N MET A 157 7.81 13.60 4.06
CA MET A 157 9.08 13.51 4.77
C MET A 157 9.29 12.09 5.26
N ILE A 158 10.47 11.53 5.03
CA ILE A 158 10.84 10.19 5.49
C ILE A 158 12.11 10.31 6.31
N LEU A 159 12.06 9.88 7.57
CA LEU A 159 13.21 9.76 8.45
C LEU A 159 13.66 8.31 8.47
N LYS A 160 14.90 8.06 8.06
CA LYS A 160 15.53 6.72 8.05
C LYS A 160 16.64 6.68 9.09
N PRO A 161 16.38 6.14 10.30
CA PRO A 161 17.42 5.92 11.30
C PRO A 161 18.43 4.86 10.81
N GLU A 162 19.71 5.03 11.17
CA GLU A 162 20.79 4.10 10.81
C GLU A 162 20.76 2.80 11.61
N ASP A 163 20.08 2.79 12.75
CA ASP A 163 19.99 1.63 13.64
C ASP A 163 18.62 1.49 14.33
N SER A 164 18.46 0.44 15.12
CA SER A 164 17.24 0.08 15.83
C SER A 164 16.89 0.98 17.03
N GLU A 165 17.77 1.94 17.43
CA GLU A 165 17.41 2.94 18.44
C GLU A 165 16.26 3.83 17.95
N GLY A 166 16.14 4.02 16.63
CA GLY A 166 14.97 4.52 15.94
C GLY A 166 14.60 5.96 16.24
N ILE A 167 13.31 6.25 16.13
CA ILE A 167 12.72 7.60 16.29
C ILE A 167 11.65 7.55 17.38
N THR A 168 11.74 8.46 18.36
CA THR A 168 10.68 8.64 19.37
C THR A 168 9.66 9.65 18.85
N VAL A 169 8.38 9.27 18.91
CA VAL A 169 7.26 10.18 18.60
C VAL A 169 6.85 10.90 19.87
N THR A 170 7.40 12.12 20.06
CA THR A 170 7.25 12.88 21.32
C THR A 170 5.87 13.54 21.46
N SER A 171 5.13 13.69 20.36
CA SER A 171 3.73 14.15 20.37
C SER A 171 2.73 13.06 20.80
N LEU A 172 3.17 11.80 20.98
CA LEU A 172 2.33 10.69 21.40
C LEU A 172 2.66 10.21 22.81
N GLU A 173 1.61 9.83 23.53
CA GLU A 173 1.70 9.13 24.83
C GLU A 173 1.06 7.76 24.69
N ARG A 174 1.76 6.73 25.17
CA ARG A 174 1.28 5.35 25.28
C ARG A 174 1.41 4.90 26.73
N GLY A 175 0.83 3.77 27.08
CA GLY A 175 0.80 3.30 28.46
C GLY A 175 2.17 3.19 29.17
N GLN A 176 3.26 3.20 28.41
CA GLN A 176 4.65 3.15 28.92
C GLN A 176 5.45 4.42 28.61
N GLY A 177 4.80 5.52 28.22
CA GLY A 177 5.42 6.80 27.84
C GLY A 177 5.41 7.03 26.33
N GLN A 178 6.32 7.89 25.87
CA GLN A 178 6.44 8.24 24.47
C GLN A 178 6.97 7.06 23.65
N PRO A 179 6.24 6.64 22.58
CA PRO A 179 6.63 5.46 21.84
C PRO A 179 7.83 5.73 20.94
N THR A 180 8.73 4.76 20.87
CA THR A 180 9.87 4.73 19.96
C THR A 180 9.65 3.64 18.91
N TYR A 181 9.92 3.97 17.66
CA TYR A 181 9.76 3.09 16.52
C TYR A 181 11.11 2.88 15.83
N SER A 182 11.47 1.64 15.60
CA SER A 182 12.55 1.25 14.70
C SER A 182 12.07 1.32 13.25
N GLY A 183 13.00 1.27 12.29
CA GLY A 183 12.67 1.44 10.88
C GLY A 183 12.39 2.89 10.49
N SER A 184 11.90 3.12 9.30
CA SER A 184 11.66 4.49 8.83
C SER A 184 10.31 5.04 9.31
N ILE A 185 10.28 6.36 9.50
CA ILE A 185 9.07 7.13 9.83
C ILE A 185 8.73 8.04 8.67
N GLU A 186 7.52 7.92 8.15
CA GLU A 186 6.98 8.80 7.11
C GLU A 186 5.94 9.74 7.69
N VAL A 187 6.04 11.03 7.33
CA VAL A 187 5.06 12.07 7.65
C VAL A 187 4.53 12.66 6.35
N LYS A 188 3.21 12.68 6.19
CA LYS A 188 2.51 13.25 5.03
C LYS A 188 1.32 14.07 5.47
N ALA A 189 1.02 15.17 4.77
CA ALA A 189 -0.22 15.92 4.94
C ALA A 189 -1.32 15.35 4.03
N GLU A 190 -2.52 15.20 4.57
CA GLU A 190 -3.72 14.79 3.86
C GLU A 190 -4.88 15.73 4.24
N GLU A 191 -6.03 15.64 3.56
CA GLU A 191 -7.18 16.54 3.81
C GLU A 191 -7.64 16.56 5.28
N GLY A 192 -7.42 15.50 6.05
CA GLY A 192 -7.85 15.38 7.44
C GLY A 192 -6.80 15.77 8.48
N GLY A 193 -5.56 16.09 8.07
CA GLY A 193 -4.43 16.38 8.97
C GLY A 193 -3.16 15.64 8.56
N LEU A 194 -2.24 15.45 9.52
CA LEU A 194 -1.01 14.70 9.27
C LEU A 194 -1.23 13.19 9.44
N VAL A 195 -0.64 12.41 8.57
CA VAL A 195 -0.56 10.95 8.64
C VAL A 195 0.86 10.55 9.02
N LEU A 196 0.98 9.63 9.97
CA LEU A 196 2.24 9.09 10.47
C LEU A 196 2.30 7.60 10.19
N ILE A 197 3.34 7.16 9.46
CA ILE A 197 3.53 5.77 9.08
C ILE A 197 4.92 5.30 9.52
N ASN A 198 4.98 4.15 10.15
CA ASN A 198 6.23 3.43 10.42
C ASN A 198 6.39 2.31 9.41
N GLU A 199 7.54 2.23 8.77
CA GLU A 199 7.90 1.16 7.83
C GLU A 199 9.06 0.36 8.38
N LEU A 200 8.87 -0.96 8.46
CA LEU A 200 9.78 -1.93 9.06
C LEU A 200 10.08 -3.04 8.05
N TYR A 201 11.30 -3.56 8.07
CA TYR A 201 11.59 -4.83 7.40
C TYR A 201 10.92 -5.98 8.13
N LEU A 202 10.42 -6.98 7.38
CA LEU A 202 9.67 -8.11 7.96
C LEU A 202 10.56 -9.15 8.66
N GLU A 203 11.86 -9.12 8.42
CA GLU A 203 12.83 -10.11 8.92
C GLU A 203 13.88 -9.54 9.90
N ASP A 204 13.61 -8.37 10.49
CA ASP A 204 14.48 -7.74 11.49
C ASP A 204 14.12 -8.15 12.93
#